data_de6dff60889e1ab25935123daf1e4133
#
_entry.id   de6dff60889e1ab25935123daf1e4133
#
_cell.length_a   1.000
_cell.length_b   1.000
_cell.length_c   1.000
_cell.angle_alpha   90.00
_cell.angle_beta   90.00
_cell.angle_gamma   90.00
#
_symmetry.space_group_name_H-M   'P 1'
#
loop_
_entity.id
_entity.type
_entity.pdbx_description
1 polymer ?
#
loop_
_entity_poly.entity_id
_entity_poly.type
_entity_poly.pdbx_seq_one_letter_code
_entity_poly.pdbx_strand_id
1 'polypeptide(L)'
;MIRLSNIEAKTKLILEELFDMNSGYVMNLSSTKFSDLIYDVTRIKIYDEKYNFRSGSKANRLRALWNIESNQNVAAINLTLLGYWEQQFRLSNPDEEKFYRYYNLKVDAAKQLTLLSKDTRTNFNTSILESIKTEKDFQLLKNDIQRTLDNNEPQLALDRTHTLLVTYFRKLCTRHGIVYNEKETVDNLFSKYINHFNKLEYFESDMSIKILRLPSQA
;
A
#
# COMPACT_ATOMS: atom_id res chain seq x y z
N MET A 1 -13.16 6.98 1.68
CA MET A 1 -11.72 7.19 1.77
C MET A 1 -11.04 5.83 1.66
N ILE A 2 -10.29 5.57 0.61
CA ILE A 2 -9.58 4.29 0.41
C ILE A 2 -8.44 4.25 1.41
N ARG A 3 -8.39 3.20 2.22
CA ARG A 3 -7.33 2.99 3.21
C ARG A 3 -6.10 2.45 2.48
N LEU A 4 -4.97 3.17 2.50
CA LEU A 4 -3.75 2.77 1.79
C LEU A 4 -2.80 1.92 2.66
N SER A 5 -2.87 2.06 4.00
CA SER A 5 -2.04 1.27 4.90
C SER A 5 -2.81 0.11 5.54
N ASN A 6 -2.12 -1.03 5.66
CA ASN A 6 -2.61 -2.25 6.31
C ASN A 6 -2.18 -2.35 7.78
N ILE A 7 -1.75 -1.26 8.40
CA ILE A 7 -1.37 -1.28 9.81
C ILE A 7 -2.54 -1.80 10.68
N GLU A 8 -2.28 -2.84 11.44
CA GLU A 8 -3.28 -3.53 12.27
C GLU A 8 -3.79 -2.65 13.41
N ALA A 9 -5.05 -2.87 13.81
CA ALA A 9 -5.66 -2.15 14.92
C ALA A 9 -4.87 -2.34 16.24
N LYS A 10 -4.39 -3.55 16.52
CA LYS A 10 -3.56 -3.84 17.70
C LYS A 10 -2.29 -2.99 17.69
N THR A 11 -1.59 -2.92 16.57
CA THR A 11 -0.37 -2.11 16.44
C THR A 11 -0.65 -0.63 16.65
N LYS A 12 -1.77 -0.12 16.11
CA LYS A 12 -2.20 1.28 16.35
C LYS A 12 -2.41 1.57 17.83
N LEU A 13 -3.10 0.68 18.55
CA LEU A 13 -3.33 0.85 19.99
C LEU A 13 -2.01 0.88 20.78
N ILE A 14 -1.07 0.01 20.45
CA ILE A 14 0.26 0.01 21.07
C ILE A 14 1.00 1.33 20.80
N LEU A 15 0.97 1.80 19.56
CA LEU A 15 1.61 3.07 19.19
C LEU A 15 0.93 4.26 19.88
N GLU A 16 -0.39 4.28 20.00
CA GLU A 16 -1.13 5.32 20.71
C GLU A 16 -0.76 5.37 22.21
N GLU A 17 -0.57 4.22 22.83
CA GLU A 17 -0.11 4.13 24.23
C GLU A 17 1.34 4.61 24.36
N LEU A 18 2.27 4.10 23.55
CA LEU A 18 3.68 4.48 23.60
C LEU A 18 3.91 5.96 23.31
N PHE A 19 3.16 6.54 22.38
CA PHE A 19 3.31 7.93 21.97
C PHE A 19 2.45 8.90 22.77
N ASP A 20 1.74 8.42 23.81
CA ASP A 20 0.84 9.24 24.66
C ASP A 20 -0.13 10.12 23.84
N MET A 21 -0.84 9.47 22.90
CA MET A 21 -1.65 10.18 21.92
C MET A 21 -3.05 10.60 22.42
N ASN A 22 -3.41 10.28 23.65
CA ASN A 22 -4.76 10.52 24.19
C ASN A 22 -5.06 12.02 24.37
N SER A 23 -4.04 12.81 24.65
CA SER A 23 -4.14 14.26 24.87
C SER A 23 -4.10 15.10 23.56
N GLY A 24 -3.98 14.43 22.39
CA GLY A 24 -3.81 15.10 21.09
C GLY A 24 -2.35 15.44 20.76
N TYR A 25 -1.44 15.18 21.67
CA TYR A 25 0.00 15.29 21.43
C TYR A 25 0.57 13.99 20.86
N VAL A 26 1.84 14.02 20.47
CA VAL A 26 2.66 12.85 20.16
C VAL A 26 3.92 12.98 21.00
N MET A 27 3.97 12.26 22.11
CA MET A 27 5.02 12.43 23.12
C MET A 27 5.21 13.91 23.50
N ASN A 28 6.43 14.31 23.84
CA ASN A 28 6.81 15.69 24.14
C ASN A 28 7.30 16.46 22.89
N LEU A 29 6.99 15.97 21.68
CA LEU A 29 7.45 16.60 20.46
C LEU A 29 6.79 17.98 20.25
N SER A 30 7.60 19.01 19.98
CA SER A 30 7.09 20.27 19.44
C SER A 30 6.53 20.06 18.03
N SER A 31 5.72 20.98 17.53
CA SER A 31 5.18 20.90 16.16
C SER A 31 6.29 20.86 15.11
N THR A 32 7.35 21.64 15.29
CA THR A 32 8.51 21.67 14.40
C THR A 32 9.23 20.32 14.43
N LYS A 33 9.63 19.82 15.61
CA LYS A 33 10.30 18.51 15.72
C LYS A 33 9.47 17.36 15.13
N PHE A 34 8.16 17.35 15.38
CA PHE A 34 7.26 16.36 14.83
C PHE A 34 7.24 16.41 13.29
N SER A 35 7.17 17.61 12.72
CA SER A 35 7.23 17.80 11.27
C SER A 35 8.56 17.34 10.67
N ASP A 36 9.66 17.75 11.29
CA ASP A 36 11.00 17.47 10.79
C ASP A 36 11.30 15.97 10.80
N LEU A 37 11.00 15.26 11.89
CA LEU A 37 11.19 13.82 11.98
C LEU A 37 10.42 13.06 10.86
N ILE A 38 9.19 13.49 10.56
CA ILE A 38 8.40 12.87 9.50
C ILE A 38 8.96 13.21 8.12
N TYR A 39 9.31 14.49 7.92
CA TYR A 39 9.82 14.97 6.65
C TYR A 39 11.16 14.34 6.28
N ASP A 40 12.05 14.18 7.24
CA ASP A 40 13.40 13.63 7.01
C ASP A 40 13.35 12.20 6.43
N VAL A 41 12.44 11.36 6.94
CA VAL A 41 12.37 9.95 6.52
C VAL A 41 11.46 9.70 5.32
N THR A 42 10.49 10.58 5.04
CA THR A 42 9.48 10.32 4.00
C THR A 42 9.24 11.47 3.03
N ARG A 43 9.78 12.65 3.30
CA ARG A 43 9.49 13.90 2.59
C ARG A 43 8.02 14.35 2.69
N ILE A 44 7.25 13.79 3.62
CA ILE A 44 5.85 14.13 3.87
C ILE A 44 5.76 15.41 4.70
N LYS A 45 4.95 16.38 4.25
CA LYS A 45 4.57 17.56 5.00
C LYS A 45 3.34 17.26 5.82
N ILE A 46 3.51 16.86 7.09
CA ILE A 46 2.41 16.40 7.95
C ILE A 46 1.35 17.47 8.24
N TYR A 47 1.68 18.74 8.06
CA TYR A 47 0.75 19.85 8.25
C TYR A 47 -0.05 20.20 6.99
N ASP A 48 0.13 19.51 5.87
CA ASP A 48 -0.74 19.65 4.70
C ASP A 48 -2.19 19.32 5.04
N GLU A 49 -3.14 19.93 4.31
CA GLU A 49 -4.57 19.82 4.58
C GLU A 49 -5.09 18.39 4.51
N LYS A 50 -4.53 17.55 3.67
CA LYS A 50 -4.92 16.11 3.57
C LYS A 50 -4.77 15.34 4.89
N TYR A 51 -3.93 15.80 5.82
CA TYR A 51 -3.78 15.20 7.15
C TYR A 51 -4.57 15.92 8.24
N ASN A 52 -5.31 16.96 7.88
CA ASN A 52 -6.12 17.72 8.83
C ASN A 52 -7.38 16.94 9.20
N PHE A 53 -7.26 16.05 10.17
CA PHE A 53 -8.32 15.18 10.62
C PHE A 53 -8.84 15.62 12.00
N ARG A 54 -10.17 15.69 12.16
CA ARG A 54 -10.83 16.14 13.41
C ARG A 54 -10.29 17.50 13.89
N SER A 55 -9.65 17.52 15.07
CA SER A 55 -9.09 18.75 15.66
C SER A 55 -7.79 19.24 15.01
N GLY A 56 -7.23 18.53 14.04
CA GLY A 56 -5.94 18.84 13.43
C GLY A 56 -4.74 18.74 14.38
N SER A 57 -4.93 18.15 15.58
CA SER A 57 -3.85 17.89 16.53
C SER A 57 -2.79 16.94 15.96
N LYS A 58 -1.55 16.96 16.51
CA LYS A 58 -0.46 16.07 16.07
C LYS A 58 -0.90 14.59 16.07
N ALA A 59 -1.57 14.14 17.13
CA ALA A 59 -2.09 12.77 17.22
C ALA A 59 -3.11 12.47 16.11
N ASN A 60 -4.03 13.38 15.82
CA ASN A 60 -5.03 13.18 14.78
C ASN A 60 -4.42 13.25 13.38
N ARG A 61 -3.40 14.07 13.15
CA ARG A 61 -2.63 14.08 11.90
C ARG A 61 -1.88 12.76 11.69
N LEU A 62 -1.27 12.20 12.75
CA LEU A 62 -0.61 10.89 12.67
C LEU A 62 -1.61 9.76 12.39
N ARG A 63 -2.81 9.79 13.01
CA ARG A 63 -3.91 8.86 12.70
C ARG A 63 -4.38 8.97 11.25
N ALA A 64 -4.47 10.19 10.72
CA ALA A 64 -4.79 10.41 9.31
C ALA A 64 -3.72 9.80 8.39
N LEU A 65 -2.45 10.05 8.69
CA LEU A 65 -1.31 9.49 7.97
C LEU A 65 -1.36 7.94 7.94
N TRP A 66 -1.68 7.27 9.04
CA TRP A 66 -1.85 5.81 9.09
C TRP A 66 -2.95 5.29 8.16
N ASN A 67 -3.87 6.12 7.73
CA ASN A 67 -4.96 5.72 6.84
C ASN A 67 -4.71 6.05 5.38
N ILE A 68 -3.94 7.10 5.09
CA ILE A 68 -3.79 7.63 3.73
C ILE A 68 -2.41 7.44 3.11
N GLU A 69 -1.42 7.03 3.89
CA GLU A 69 -0.07 6.80 3.38
C GLU A 69 0.21 5.31 3.12
N SER A 70 1.26 5.05 2.35
CA SER A 70 1.71 3.69 2.05
C SER A 70 2.22 2.95 3.28
N ASN A 71 2.23 1.62 3.23
CA ASN A 71 2.81 0.77 4.27
C ASN A 71 4.24 1.17 4.61
N GLN A 72 5.06 1.48 3.60
CA GLN A 72 6.46 1.87 3.78
C GLN A 72 6.57 3.19 4.53
N ASN A 73 5.79 4.21 4.13
CA ASN A 73 5.79 5.51 4.80
C ASN A 73 5.32 5.39 6.25
N VAL A 74 4.21 4.67 6.48
CA VAL A 74 3.68 4.42 7.82
C VAL A 74 4.69 3.70 8.69
N ALA A 75 5.35 2.66 8.17
CA ALA A 75 6.37 1.92 8.90
C ALA A 75 7.60 2.79 9.21
N ALA A 76 8.15 3.49 8.22
CA ALA A 76 9.34 4.33 8.39
C ALA A 76 9.13 5.41 9.45
N ILE A 77 7.99 6.12 9.39
CA ILE A 77 7.66 7.17 10.35
C ILE A 77 7.52 6.60 11.76
N ASN A 78 6.75 5.52 11.93
CA ASN A 78 6.53 4.98 13.27
C ASN A 78 7.76 4.30 13.86
N LEU A 79 8.63 3.68 13.05
CA LEU A 79 9.94 3.17 13.52
C LEU A 79 10.84 4.31 13.99
N THR A 80 10.87 5.44 13.29
CA THR A 80 11.60 6.63 13.70
C THR A 80 11.06 7.20 15.02
N LEU A 81 9.74 7.32 15.14
CA LEU A 81 9.09 7.78 16.38
C LEU A 81 9.33 6.80 17.54
N LEU A 82 9.36 5.49 17.30
CA LEU A 82 9.72 4.49 18.32
C LEU A 82 11.16 4.62 18.79
N GLY A 83 12.08 4.95 17.89
CA GLY A 83 13.47 5.24 18.25
C GLY A 83 13.58 6.48 19.14
N TYR A 84 12.86 7.55 18.81
CA TYR A 84 12.78 8.74 19.65
C TYR A 84 12.13 8.43 21.02
N TRP A 85 11.02 7.69 21.01
CA TRP A 85 10.36 7.23 22.24
C TRP A 85 11.32 6.46 23.15
N GLU A 86 12.06 5.48 22.62
CA GLU A 86 13.01 4.68 23.39
C GLU A 86 14.07 5.54 24.06
N GLN A 87 14.63 6.51 23.33
CA GLN A 87 15.61 7.45 23.89
C GLN A 87 15.03 8.23 25.07
N GLN A 88 13.83 8.81 24.93
CA GLN A 88 13.16 9.57 25.99
C GLN A 88 12.79 8.67 27.18
N PHE A 89 12.31 7.47 26.89
CA PHE A 89 11.92 6.50 27.94
C PHE A 89 13.11 6.06 28.79
N ARG A 90 14.25 5.78 28.18
CA ARG A 90 15.50 5.47 28.91
C ARG A 90 15.97 6.64 29.79
N LEU A 91 15.87 7.85 29.28
CA LEU A 91 16.23 9.07 30.03
C LEU A 91 15.30 9.34 31.21
N SER A 92 14.05 8.85 31.19
CA SER A 92 13.11 8.96 32.30
C SER A 92 13.43 8.04 33.49
N ASN A 93 14.42 7.17 33.34
CA ASN A 93 14.87 6.21 34.35
C ASN A 93 13.70 5.42 35.00
N PRO A 94 12.89 4.69 34.20
CA PRO A 94 11.76 3.93 34.70
C PRO A 94 12.21 2.81 35.63
N ASP A 95 11.35 2.41 36.57
CA ASP A 95 11.56 1.19 37.34
C ASP A 95 11.58 -0.04 36.42
N GLU A 96 12.09 -1.16 36.97
CA GLU A 96 12.34 -2.38 36.18
C GLU A 96 11.05 -2.96 35.59
N GLU A 97 9.95 -3.01 36.35
CA GLU A 97 8.66 -3.53 35.90
C GLU A 97 8.09 -2.71 34.76
N LYS A 98 8.08 -1.39 34.91
CA LYS A 98 7.66 -0.45 33.89
C LYS A 98 8.53 -0.52 32.65
N PHE A 99 9.87 -0.67 32.84
CA PHE A 99 10.80 -0.83 31.73
C PHE A 99 10.47 -2.05 30.91
N TYR A 100 10.33 -3.24 31.49
CA TYR A 100 10.06 -4.48 30.74
C TYR A 100 8.70 -4.44 30.04
N ARG A 101 7.66 -3.91 30.71
CA ARG A 101 6.34 -3.80 30.13
C ARG A 101 6.36 -2.97 28.84
N TYR A 102 6.85 -1.75 28.88
CA TYR A 102 6.84 -0.84 27.75
C TYR A 102 7.86 -1.22 26.67
N TYR A 103 8.97 -1.78 27.07
CA TYR A 103 9.97 -2.29 26.13
C TYR A 103 9.42 -3.44 25.28
N ASN A 104 8.69 -4.37 25.87
CA ASN A 104 8.03 -5.45 25.14
C ASN A 104 6.98 -4.94 24.16
N LEU A 105 6.16 -3.96 24.55
CA LEU A 105 5.22 -3.30 23.64
C LEU A 105 5.94 -2.65 22.43
N LYS A 106 7.06 -1.98 22.69
CA LYS A 106 7.90 -1.38 21.63
C LYS A 106 8.45 -2.44 20.69
N VAL A 107 8.95 -3.57 21.21
CA VAL A 107 9.49 -4.67 20.40
C VAL A 107 8.39 -5.26 19.51
N ASP A 108 7.21 -5.51 20.06
CA ASP A 108 6.06 -6.01 19.29
C ASP A 108 5.66 -5.04 18.18
N ALA A 109 5.52 -3.75 18.50
CA ALA A 109 5.19 -2.74 17.51
C ALA A 109 6.26 -2.65 16.40
N ALA A 110 7.54 -2.63 16.76
CA ALA A 110 8.65 -2.56 15.81
C ALA A 110 8.68 -3.78 14.88
N LYS A 111 8.41 -4.99 15.40
CA LYS A 111 8.29 -6.20 14.59
C LYS A 111 7.15 -6.09 13.57
N GLN A 112 5.97 -5.68 13.99
CA GLN A 112 4.82 -5.51 13.09
C GLN A 112 5.06 -4.42 12.04
N LEU A 113 5.68 -3.30 12.41
CA LEU A 113 6.04 -2.24 11.47
C LEU A 113 7.11 -2.70 10.47
N THR A 114 8.06 -3.52 10.88
CA THR A 114 9.06 -4.10 9.98
C THR A 114 8.41 -5.06 8.98
N LEU A 115 7.43 -5.86 9.40
CA LEU A 115 6.64 -6.69 8.50
C LEU A 115 5.80 -5.81 7.56
N LEU A 116 5.18 -4.76 8.09
CA LEU A 116 4.39 -3.80 7.31
C LEU A 116 5.25 -3.10 6.24
N SER A 117 6.50 -2.74 6.55
CA SER A 117 7.40 -2.10 5.58
C SER A 117 7.72 -3.00 4.38
N LYS A 118 7.72 -4.32 4.60
CA LYS A 118 7.92 -5.34 3.57
C LYS A 118 6.63 -5.67 2.82
N ASP A 119 5.48 -5.29 3.38
CA ASP A 119 4.18 -5.53 2.75
C ASP A 119 3.94 -4.52 1.63
N THR A 120 4.19 -4.95 0.42
CA THR A 120 4.03 -4.15 -0.79
C THR A 120 2.61 -4.19 -1.37
N ARG A 121 1.67 -4.93 -0.74
CA ARG A 121 0.29 -5.11 -1.24
C ARG A 121 -0.49 -3.82 -1.41
N THR A 122 -0.14 -2.76 -0.69
CA THR A 122 -0.81 -1.45 -0.78
C THR A 122 -0.20 -0.50 -1.81
N ASN A 123 0.99 -0.81 -2.33
CA ASN A 123 1.64 0.03 -3.33
C ASN A 123 1.19 -0.24 -4.77
N PHE A 124 0.23 -1.15 -4.94
CA PHE A 124 -0.44 -1.24 -6.21
C PHE A 124 -1.42 -0.07 -6.32
N ASN A 125 -0.85 1.07 -6.67
CA ASN A 125 -1.63 2.27 -6.91
C ASN A 125 -2.50 2.00 -8.13
N THR A 126 -3.81 1.81 -7.93
CA THR A 126 -4.77 1.73 -9.04
C THR A 126 -4.67 2.95 -9.95
N SER A 127 -4.13 4.08 -9.45
CA SER A 127 -3.83 5.25 -10.27
C SER A 127 -2.70 4.99 -11.29
N ILE A 128 -1.76 4.07 -11.02
CA ILE A 128 -0.76 3.65 -12.03
C ILE A 128 -1.48 2.89 -13.16
N LEU A 129 -2.44 2.04 -12.82
CA LEU A 129 -3.25 1.33 -13.81
C LEU A 129 -4.15 2.29 -14.61
N GLU A 130 -4.65 3.36 -13.99
CA GLU A 130 -5.38 4.42 -14.66
C GLU A 130 -4.48 5.26 -15.57
N SER A 131 -3.18 5.32 -15.29
CA SER A 131 -2.19 6.08 -16.03
C SER A 131 -1.43 5.29 -17.10
N ILE A 132 -1.57 3.95 -17.18
CA ILE A 132 -0.93 3.15 -18.24
C ILE A 132 -1.48 3.60 -19.60
N LYS A 133 -0.77 4.53 -20.20
CA LYS A 133 -1.05 5.04 -21.55
C LYS A 133 0.06 4.74 -22.52
N THR A 134 1.22 4.35 -22.03
CA THR A 134 2.45 4.24 -22.82
C THR A 134 3.17 2.93 -22.53
N GLU A 135 4.06 2.53 -23.45
CA GLU A 135 4.99 1.41 -23.28
C GLU A 135 5.86 1.58 -22.01
N LYS A 136 6.22 2.82 -21.66
CA LYS A 136 7.00 3.13 -20.47
C LYS A 136 6.28 2.72 -19.17
N ASP A 137 4.98 2.95 -19.10
CA ASP A 137 4.16 2.57 -17.94
C ASP A 137 4.08 1.05 -17.80
N PHE A 138 3.99 0.32 -18.93
CA PHE A 138 4.02 -1.14 -18.94
C PHE A 138 5.36 -1.70 -18.45
N GLN A 139 6.48 -1.08 -18.85
CA GLN A 139 7.81 -1.48 -18.39
C GLN A 139 8.00 -1.24 -16.90
N LEU A 140 7.48 -0.14 -16.34
CA LEU A 140 7.52 0.11 -14.90
C LEU A 140 6.79 -0.98 -14.11
N LEU A 141 5.63 -1.41 -14.59
CA LEU A 141 4.87 -2.46 -13.95
C LEU A 141 5.54 -3.83 -14.06
N LYS A 142 6.12 -4.16 -15.23
CA LYS A 142 6.92 -5.37 -15.41
C LYS A 142 8.08 -5.41 -14.41
N ASN A 143 8.77 -4.28 -14.23
CA ASN A 143 9.87 -4.17 -13.28
C ASN A 143 9.41 -4.34 -11.82
N ASP A 144 8.21 -3.85 -11.47
CA ASP A 144 7.65 -4.03 -10.13
C ASP A 144 7.27 -5.50 -9.84
N ILE A 145 6.69 -6.19 -10.82
CA ILE A 145 6.44 -7.63 -10.76
C ILE A 145 7.76 -8.39 -10.60
N GLN A 146 8.76 -8.08 -11.43
CA GLN A 146 10.08 -8.73 -11.36
C GLN A 146 10.71 -8.54 -9.98
N ARG A 147 10.72 -7.31 -9.46
CA ARG A 147 11.23 -7.01 -8.11
C ARG A 147 10.51 -7.82 -7.02
N THR A 148 9.21 -8.05 -7.16
CA THR A 148 8.43 -8.86 -6.21
C THR A 148 8.85 -10.34 -6.28
N LEU A 149 9.15 -10.85 -7.47
CA LEU A 149 9.71 -12.20 -7.65
C LEU A 149 11.12 -12.31 -7.07
N ASP A 150 11.97 -11.32 -7.31
CA ASP A 150 13.35 -11.27 -6.78
C ASP A 150 13.37 -11.22 -5.25
N ASN A 151 12.34 -10.64 -4.64
CA ASN A 151 12.14 -10.64 -3.19
C ASN A 151 11.57 -11.96 -2.64
N ASN A 152 11.41 -12.99 -3.49
CA ASN A 152 10.84 -14.29 -3.12
C ASN A 152 9.38 -14.20 -2.60
N GLU A 153 8.57 -13.34 -3.22
CA GLU A 153 7.14 -13.13 -2.93
C GLU A 153 6.26 -13.52 -4.14
N PRO A 154 6.31 -14.79 -4.61
CA PRO A 154 5.66 -15.18 -5.87
C PRO A 154 4.13 -15.04 -5.83
N GLN A 155 3.51 -15.26 -4.67
CA GLN A 155 2.07 -15.10 -4.49
C GLN A 155 1.64 -13.65 -4.73
N LEU A 156 2.42 -12.72 -4.20
CA LEU A 156 2.17 -11.29 -4.38
C LEU A 156 2.39 -10.85 -5.84
N ALA A 157 3.40 -11.41 -6.52
CA ALA A 157 3.62 -11.18 -7.95
C ALA A 157 2.43 -11.67 -8.78
N LEU A 158 1.86 -12.84 -8.42
CA LEU A 158 0.68 -13.41 -9.09
C LEU A 158 -0.55 -12.52 -8.90
N ASP A 159 -0.83 -12.08 -7.67
CA ASP A 159 -1.96 -11.20 -7.37
C ASP A 159 -1.87 -9.86 -8.12
N ARG A 160 -0.66 -9.31 -8.22
CA ARG A 160 -0.40 -8.08 -8.98
C ARG A 160 -0.62 -8.29 -10.47
N THR A 161 -0.12 -9.40 -11.01
CA THR A 161 -0.31 -9.76 -12.42
C THR A 161 -1.79 -9.95 -12.73
N HIS A 162 -2.54 -10.64 -11.87
CA HIS A 162 -3.98 -10.83 -12.03
C HIS A 162 -4.72 -9.49 -12.05
N THR A 163 -4.46 -8.63 -11.06
CA THR A 163 -5.09 -7.30 -10.97
C THR A 163 -4.77 -6.44 -12.19
N LEU A 164 -3.52 -6.51 -12.68
CA LEU A 164 -3.12 -5.84 -13.90
C LEU A 164 -3.94 -6.30 -15.10
N LEU A 165 -4.01 -7.62 -15.32
CA LEU A 165 -4.73 -8.18 -16.45
C LEU A 165 -6.22 -7.80 -16.43
N VAL A 166 -6.89 -7.90 -15.28
CA VAL A 166 -8.28 -7.46 -15.12
C VAL A 166 -8.43 -6.00 -15.55
N THR A 167 -7.59 -5.11 -15.01
CA THR A 167 -7.68 -3.68 -15.29
C THR A 167 -7.35 -3.36 -16.75
N TYR A 168 -6.34 -4.02 -17.31
CA TYR A 168 -5.96 -3.86 -18.70
C TYR A 168 -7.10 -4.25 -19.65
N PHE A 169 -7.70 -5.44 -19.45
CA PHE A 169 -8.81 -5.88 -20.30
C PHE A 169 -10.08 -5.03 -20.12
N ARG A 170 -10.37 -4.53 -18.94
CA ARG A 170 -11.46 -3.56 -18.74
C ARG A 170 -11.22 -2.29 -19.55
N LYS A 171 -10.00 -1.75 -19.53
CA LYS A 171 -9.65 -0.56 -20.35
C LYS A 171 -9.75 -0.84 -21.85
N LEU A 172 -9.30 -2.01 -22.31
CA LEU A 172 -9.45 -2.40 -23.69
C LEU A 172 -10.93 -2.50 -24.09
N CYS A 173 -11.74 -3.17 -23.28
CA CYS A 173 -13.18 -3.27 -23.50
C CYS A 173 -13.83 -1.88 -23.57
N THR A 174 -13.56 -1.01 -22.60
CA THR A 174 -14.08 0.37 -22.59
C THR A 174 -13.65 1.14 -23.85
N ARG A 175 -12.38 1.06 -24.24
CA ARG A 175 -11.84 1.75 -25.41
C ARG A 175 -12.51 1.34 -26.72
N HIS A 176 -12.93 0.07 -26.80
CA HIS A 176 -13.57 -0.49 -27.98
C HIS A 176 -15.10 -0.59 -27.86
N GLY A 177 -15.70 0.04 -26.86
CA GLY A 177 -17.16 0.05 -26.66
C GLY A 177 -17.75 -1.32 -26.30
N ILE A 178 -16.93 -2.24 -25.76
CA ILE A 178 -17.37 -3.58 -25.36
C ILE A 178 -17.99 -3.51 -23.97
N VAL A 179 -19.25 -3.90 -23.83
CA VAL A 179 -19.98 -3.90 -22.56
C VAL A 179 -19.51 -5.04 -21.69
N TYR A 180 -19.13 -4.73 -20.45
CA TYR A 180 -18.73 -5.72 -19.44
C TYR A 180 -19.27 -5.36 -18.06
N ASN A 181 -19.28 -6.36 -17.14
CA ASN A 181 -19.65 -6.17 -15.75
C ASN A 181 -18.36 -6.01 -14.91
N GLU A 182 -18.39 -5.15 -13.89
CA GLU A 182 -17.23 -4.94 -12.99
C GLU A 182 -16.80 -6.19 -12.21
N LYS A 183 -17.66 -7.21 -12.08
CA LYS A 183 -17.36 -8.47 -11.41
C LYS A 183 -16.83 -9.56 -12.35
N GLU A 184 -16.64 -9.26 -13.63
CA GLU A 184 -16.17 -10.26 -14.58
C GLU A 184 -14.70 -10.63 -14.35
N THR A 185 -14.42 -11.93 -14.57
CA THR A 185 -13.08 -12.48 -14.48
C THR A 185 -12.21 -12.07 -15.68
N VAL A 186 -10.87 -12.24 -15.55
CA VAL A 186 -9.92 -12.02 -16.65
C VAL A 186 -10.33 -12.78 -17.90
N ASP A 187 -10.69 -14.07 -17.75
CA ASP A 187 -11.03 -14.96 -18.86
C ASP A 187 -12.28 -14.47 -19.62
N ASN A 188 -13.28 -13.99 -18.88
CA ASN A 188 -14.50 -13.44 -19.48
C ASN A 188 -14.24 -12.13 -20.23
N LEU A 189 -13.45 -11.25 -19.63
CA LEU A 189 -13.06 -9.99 -20.28
C LEU A 189 -12.21 -10.24 -21.53
N PHE A 190 -11.25 -11.14 -21.45
CA PHE A 190 -10.41 -11.56 -22.57
C PHE A 190 -11.27 -12.17 -23.70
N SER A 191 -12.17 -13.10 -23.36
CA SER A 191 -13.07 -13.74 -24.33
C SER A 191 -13.97 -12.72 -25.03
N LYS A 192 -14.50 -11.75 -24.31
CA LYS A 192 -15.31 -10.66 -24.89
C LYS A 192 -14.49 -9.82 -25.86
N TYR A 193 -13.25 -9.47 -25.46
CA TYR A 193 -12.33 -8.71 -26.29
C TYR A 193 -12.00 -9.44 -27.59
N ILE A 194 -11.58 -10.71 -27.51
CA ILE A 194 -11.28 -11.53 -28.69
C ILE A 194 -12.50 -11.73 -29.59
N ASN A 195 -13.68 -12.02 -29.01
CA ASN A 195 -14.91 -12.20 -29.78
C ASN A 195 -15.34 -10.91 -30.52
N HIS A 196 -15.07 -9.74 -29.95
CA HIS A 196 -15.33 -8.46 -30.62
C HIS A 196 -14.50 -8.32 -31.88
N PHE A 197 -13.22 -8.64 -31.81
CA PHE A 197 -12.31 -8.55 -32.96
C PHE A 197 -12.50 -9.67 -33.99
N ASN A 198 -12.92 -10.85 -33.54
CA ASN A 198 -13.29 -11.93 -34.48
C ASN A 198 -14.45 -11.52 -35.40
N LYS A 199 -15.44 -10.80 -34.87
CA LYS A 199 -16.56 -10.27 -35.68
C LYS A 199 -16.09 -9.23 -36.69
N LEU A 200 -14.91 -8.65 -36.51
CA LEU A 200 -14.32 -7.63 -37.37
C LEU A 200 -13.24 -8.21 -38.31
N GLU A 201 -13.11 -9.57 -38.40
CA GLU A 201 -12.14 -10.27 -39.26
C GLU A 201 -10.66 -9.87 -39.06
N TYR A 202 -10.30 -9.43 -37.84
CA TYR A 202 -8.93 -9.01 -37.52
C TYR A 202 -7.95 -10.17 -37.33
N PHE A 203 -8.42 -11.41 -37.25
CA PHE A 203 -7.56 -12.60 -37.10
C PHE A 203 -7.51 -13.41 -38.38
N GLU A 204 -6.32 -13.55 -38.94
CA GLU A 204 -6.07 -14.19 -40.24
C GLU A 204 -6.31 -15.71 -40.24
N SER A 205 -6.53 -16.37 -39.11
CA SER A 205 -6.83 -17.79 -39.06
C SER A 205 -7.60 -18.25 -37.83
N ASP A 206 -8.50 -19.22 -38.02
CA ASP A 206 -9.19 -19.98 -36.97
C ASP A 206 -8.24 -20.66 -35.98
N MET A 207 -7.01 -20.95 -36.39
CA MET A 207 -6.00 -21.61 -35.56
C MET A 207 -5.42 -20.63 -34.51
N SER A 208 -5.20 -19.37 -34.86
CA SER A 208 -4.76 -18.35 -33.91
C SER A 208 -5.77 -18.12 -32.80
N ILE A 209 -7.06 -18.20 -33.11
CA ILE A 209 -8.17 -18.07 -32.17
C ILE A 209 -8.24 -19.28 -31.24
N LYS A 210 -8.04 -20.50 -31.78
CA LYS A 210 -8.02 -21.74 -31.01
C LYS A 210 -6.86 -21.78 -30.01
N ILE A 211 -5.66 -21.34 -30.41
CA ILE A 211 -4.48 -21.25 -29.53
C ILE A 211 -4.74 -20.30 -28.36
N LEU A 212 -5.38 -19.14 -28.61
CA LEU A 212 -5.71 -18.16 -27.57
C LEU A 212 -6.83 -18.62 -26.62
N ARG A 213 -7.61 -19.65 -27.01
CA ARG A 213 -8.73 -20.23 -26.24
C ARG A 213 -8.41 -21.53 -25.54
N LEU A 214 -7.20 -22.09 -25.67
CA LEU A 214 -6.83 -23.28 -24.93
C LEU A 214 -6.91 -22.97 -23.42
N PRO A 215 -7.74 -23.72 -22.66
CA PRO A 215 -7.72 -23.61 -21.21
C PRO A 215 -6.32 -23.96 -20.75
N SER A 216 -5.74 -23.12 -19.90
CA SER A 216 -4.55 -23.49 -19.14
C SER A 216 -4.91 -24.74 -18.34
N GLN A 217 -4.43 -25.90 -18.78
CA GLN A 217 -4.49 -27.09 -17.95
C GLN A 217 -3.58 -26.84 -16.75
N ALA A 218 -4.21 -26.58 -15.59
CA ALA A 218 -3.54 -26.55 -14.30
C ALA A 218 -3.29 -27.97 -13.82
#